data_1bcde408b3c390e627351c2ea94a2dc7
#
_entry.id   1bcde408b3c390e627351c2ea94a2dc7
#
_cell.length_a   1.000
_cell.length_b   1.000
_cell.length_c   1.000
_cell.angle_alpha   90.00
_cell.angle_beta   90.00
_cell.angle_gamma   90.00
#
_symmetry.space_group_name_H-M   'P 1'
#
loop_
_entity.id
_entity.type
_entity.pdbx_description
1 polymer ?
#
loop_
_entity_poly.entity_id
_entity_poly.type
_entity_poly.pdbx_seq_one_letter_code
_entity_poly.pdbx_strand_id
1 'polypeptide(L)'
;MEYLDLIRQLTAPDETDDLSAEEQDALGVLSWFWEHKGAFNTLHAQQPQTLAHAITDSPAGLLAWNAQLFNESLDEDFVLTNTLLYWLTGTAGTSIRFYYEDTRAPRPAWPTTIPIALAAASDGDFRSIRRLADRDHAGIASWQVLPGVSGHYAAHTHPGVLAADIRPFFTSLPERTRP
;
A
#
# COMPACT_ATOMS: atom_id res chain seq x y z
N MET A 1 -1.75 4.79 -0.39
CA MET A 1 -1.74 6.18 0.10
C MET A 1 -0.96 6.33 1.41
N GLU A 2 -1.10 5.42 2.37
CA GLU A 2 -0.36 5.44 3.64
C GLU A 2 1.17 5.34 3.51
N TYR A 3 1.69 4.67 2.51
CA TYR A 3 3.13 4.43 2.35
C TYR A 3 3.95 5.68 2.10
N LEU A 4 3.48 6.55 1.21
CA LEU A 4 4.17 7.79 0.91
C LEU A 4 4.08 8.75 2.10
N ASP A 5 3.01 8.66 2.87
CA ASP A 5 2.85 9.44 4.09
C ASP A 5 3.78 8.92 5.20
N LEU A 6 3.92 7.61 5.36
CA LEU A 6 4.84 7.03 6.35
C LEU A 6 6.31 7.37 6.03
N ILE A 7 6.74 7.34 4.76
CA ILE A 7 8.11 7.72 4.36
C ILE A 7 8.39 9.20 4.61
N ARG A 8 7.40 10.05 4.37
CA ARG A 8 7.55 11.49 4.67
C ARG A 8 7.51 11.77 6.17
N GLN A 9 6.92 10.89 6.96
CA GLN A 9 6.92 10.93 8.42
C GLN A 9 8.29 10.58 9.01
N LEU A 10 9.03 9.68 8.37
CA LEU A 10 10.42 9.39 8.73
C LEU A 10 11.36 10.60 8.60
N THR A 11 10.90 11.69 7.99
CA THR A 11 11.66 12.93 7.85
C THR A 11 11.36 13.96 8.93
N ALA A 12 10.44 13.69 9.85
CA ALA A 12 10.16 14.54 11.02
C ALA A 12 10.80 13.93 12.28
N PRO A 13 11.97 14.41 12.71
CA PRO A 13 12.70 13.84 13.85
C PRO A 13 11.89 13.78 15.14
N ASP A 14 11.04 14.78 15.36
CA ASP A 14 10.29 14.95 16.61
C ASP A 14 9.20 13.88 16.84
N GLU A 15 8.82 13.13 15.80
CA GLU A 15 7.77 12.10 15.91
C GLU A 15 8.32 10.69 16.16
N THR A 16 9.64 10.52 16.11
CA THR A 16 10.31 9.22 16.28
C THR A 16 10.97 9.03 17.63
N ASP A 17 11.11 10.09 18.43
CA ASP A 17 11.88 10.06 19.68
C ASP A 17 11.26 9.18 20.77
N ASP A 18 9.93 8.97 20.77
CA ASP A 18 9.19 8.21 21.78
C ASP A 18 8.58 6.89 21.26
N LEU A 19 9.13 6.32 20.18
CA LEU A 19 8.64 5.07 19.65
C LEU A 19 9.02 3.87 20.53
N SER A 20 8.08 2.94 20.72
CA SER A 20 8.35 1.65 21.35
C SER A 20 9.36 0.83 20.52
N ALA A 21 9.97 -0.17 21.13
CA ALA A 21 10.90 -1.06 20.44
C ALA A 21 10.25 -1.77 19.23
N GLU A 22 8.95 -2.12 19.34
CA GLU A 22 8.18 -2.72 18.26
C GLU A 22 7.93 -1.74 17.09
N GLU A 23 7.61 -0.48 17.42
CA GLU A 23 7.43 0.57 16.42
C GLU A 23 8.75 0.93 15.73
N GLN A 24 9.85 0.96 16.47
CA GLN A 24 11.19 1.17 15.90
C GLN A 24 11.58 0.03 14.95
N ASP A 25 11.28 -1.22 15.31
CA ASP A 25 11.50 -2.37 14.44
C ASP A 25 10.64 -2.27 13.17
N ALA A 26 9.37 -1.88 13.28
CA ALA A 26 8.50 -1.66 12.12
C ALA A 26 9.06 -0.58 11.18
N LEU A 27 9.59 0.52 11.71
CA LEU A 27 10.27 1.54 10.91
C LEU A 27 11.56 1.03 10.28
N GLY A 28 12.32 0.20 10.99
CA GLY A 28 13.54 -0.43 10.47
C GLY A 28 13.25 -1.31 9.26
N VAL A 29 12.20 -2.14 9.32
CA VAL A 29 11.74 -2.96 8.20
C VAL A 29 11.32 -2.10 7.01
N LEU A 30 10.57 -1.03 7.26
CA LEU A 30 10.15 -0.09 6.22
C LEU A 30 11.34 0.60 5.56
N SER A 31 12.30 1.09 6.35
CA SER A 31 13.51 1.73 5.84
C SER A 31 14.33 0.78 4.96
N TRP A 32 14.50 -0.46 5.43
CA TRP A 32 15.17 -1.50 4.66
C TRP A 32 14.49 -1.74 3.31
N PHE A 33 13.16 -1.85 3.30
CA PHE A 33 12.41 -2.06 2.06
C PHE A 33 12.66 -0.92 1.06
N TRP A 34 12.58 0.31 1.50
CA TRP A 34 12.78 1.46 0.62
C TRP A 34 14.21 1.57 0.11
N GLU A 35 15.19 1.25 0.92
CA GLU A 35 16.59 1.25 0.52
C GLU A 35 16.89 0.16 -0.52
N HIS A 36 16.28 -1.03 -0.39
CA HIS A 36 16.64 -2.19 -1.18
C HIS A 36 15.65 -2.54 -2.31
N LYS A 37 14.38 -2.19 -2.14
CA LYS A 37 13.30 -2.50 -3.09
C LYS A 37 12.52 -1.30 -3.60
N GLY A 38 12.76 -0.10 -3.09
CA GLY A 38 11.99 1.12 -3.37
C GLY A 38 12.27 1.79 -4.72
N ALA A 39 13.22 1.30 -5.52
CA ALA A 39 13.63 1.93 -6.78
C ALA A 39 12.46 2.13 -7.77
N PHE A 40 11.49 1.20 -7.79
CA PHE A 40 10.30 1.32 -8.64
C PHE A 40 9.51 2.59 -8.35
N ASN A 41 9.30 2.90 -7.07
CA ASN A 41 8.54 4.07 -6.63
C ASN A 41 9.23 5.37 -7.08
N THR A 42 10.53 5.46 -6.88
CA THR A 42 11.33 6.63 -7.30
C THR A 42 11.24 6.83 -8.81
N LEU A 43 11.39 5.76 -9.60
CA LEU A 43 11.30 5.84 -11.05
C LEU A 43 9.88 6.23 -11.52
N HIS A 44 8.84 5.63 -10.96
CA HIS A 44 7.45 5.97 -11.27
C HIS A 44 7.11 7.42 -10.89
N ALA A 45 7.60 7.90 -9.74
CA ALA A 45 7.33 9.24 -9.26
C ALA A 45 8.09 10.34 -10.07
N GLN A 46 9.24 10.02 -10.64
CA GLN A 46 10.09 11.00 -11.31
C GLN A 46 10.05 10.89 -12.83
N GLN A 47 10.11 9.67 -13.37
CA GLN A 47 10.29 9.39 -14.79
C GLN A 47 9.32 8.33 -15.33
N PRO A 48 8.00 8.41 -15.06
CA PRO A 48 7.05 7.35 -15.43
C PRO A 48 7.04 7.11 -16.94
N GLN A 49 7.14 8.17 -17.76
CA GLN A 49 7.06 8.06 -19.19
C GLN A 49 8.22 7.27 -19.79
N THR A 50 9.42 7.37 -19.21
CA THR A 50 10.58 6.62 -19.67
C THR A 50 10.34 5.12 -19.56
N LEU A 51 9.78 4.65 -18.43
CA LEU A 51 9.48 3.24 -18.22
C LEU A 51 8.22 2.81 -18.99
N ALA A 52 7.22 3.69 -19.13
CA ALA A 52 5.96 3.39 -19.80
C ALA A 52 6.19 2.78 -21.21
N HIS A 53 7.12 3.34 -21.98
CA HIS A 53 7.43 2.82 -23.31
C HIS A 53 7.90 1.36 -23.28
N ALA A 54 8.73 1.00 -22.31
CA ALA A 54 9.27 -0.38 -22.21
C ALA A 54 8.19 -1.38 -21.78
N ILE A 55 7.38 -1.05 -20.75
CA ILE A 55 6.37 -1.98 -20.21
C ILE A 55 5.09 -2.06 -21.05
N THR A 56 4.87 -1.10 -21.96
CA THR A 56 3.75 -1.16 -22.92
C THR A 56 4.15 -1.82 -24.23
N ASP A 57 5.44 -2.00 -24.49
CA ASP A 57 5.96 -2.66 -25.71
C ASP A 57 6.27 -4.15 -25.50
N SER A 58 6.48 -4.58 -24.25
CA SER A 58 6.89 -5.95 -23.93
C SER A 58 6.09 -6.54 -22.77
N PRO A 59 5.26 -7.58 -23.01
CA PRO A 59 4.57 -8.27 -21.92
C PRO A 59 5.55 -8.97 -20.97
N ALA A 60 6.66 -9.48 -21.48
CA ALA A 60 7.71 -10.07 -20.65
C ALA A 60 8.43 -8.99 -19.81
N GLY A 61 8.63 -7.79 -20.36
CA GLY A 61 9.16 -6.65 -19.63
C GLY A 61 8.22 -6.21 -18.50
N LEU A 62 6.92 -6.15 -18.77
CA LEU A 62 5.91 -5.85 -17.77
C LEU A 62 5.87 -6.92 -16.66
N LEU A 63 5.90 -8.20 -17.03
CA LEU A 63 5.97 -9.30 -16.07
C LEU A 63 7.21 -9.19 -15.18
N ALA A 64 8.39 -9.02 -15.77
CA ALA A 64 9.64 -8.89 -15.02
C ALA A 64 9.64 -7.68 -14.08
N TRP A 65 9.05 -6.57 -14.53
CA TRP A 65 8.92 -5.36 -13.71
C TRP A 65 8.01 -5.58 -12.50
N ASN A 66 6.87 -6.22 -12.68
CA ASN A 66 5.94 -6.50 -11.59
C ASN A 66 6.46 -7.59 -10.65
N ALA A 67 7.09 -8.64 -11.21
CA ALA A 67 7.53 -9.81 -10.47
C ALA A 67 8.62 -9.50 -9.42
N GLN A 68 9.39 -8.41 -9.58
CA GLN A 68 10.39 -8.02 -8.59
C GLN A 68 9.80 -7.74 -7.19
N LEU A 69 8.49 -7.42 -7.13
CA LEU A 69 7.78 -7.12 -5.88
C LEU A 69 6.85 -8.26 -5.43
N PHE A 70 6.70 -9.29 -6.24
CA PHE A 70 5.93 -10.46 -5.87
C PHE A 70 6.70 -11.29 -4.85
N ASN A 71 5.97 -11.90 -3.93
CA ASN A 71 6.54 -12.85 -2.98
C ASN A 71 6.21 -14.30 -3.38
N GLU A 72 6.85 -15.26 -2.72
CA GLU A 72 6.71 -16.70 -3.01
C GLU A 72 5.33 -17.27 -2.70
N SER A 73 4.43 -16.52 -2.06
CA SER A 73 3.07 -16.97 -1.74
C SER A 73 2.09 -16.85 -2.90
N LEU A 74 2.48 -16.22 -4.00
CA LEU A 74 1.64 -16.03 -5.17
C LEU A 74 1.86 -17.16 -6.18
N ASP A 75 0.76 -17.78 -6.60
CA ASP A 75 0.80 -18.80 -7.65
C ASP A 75 1.03 -18.19 -9.05
N GLU A 76 1.50 -19.02 -9.99
CA GLU A 76 1.83 -18.58 -11.35
C GLU A 76 0.61 -18.02 -12.08
N ASP A 77 -0.57 -18.62 -11.89
CA ASP A 77 -1.80 -18.18 -12.54
C ASP A 77 -2.19 -16.77 -12.08
N PHE A 78 -2.04 -16.47 -10.79
CA PHE A 78 -2.25 -15.12 -10.28
C PHE A 78 -1.26 -14.13 -10.86
N VAL A 79 0.03 -14.45 -10.87
CA VAL A 79 1.09 -13.58 -11.41
C VAL A 79 0.85 -13.28 -12.89
N LEU A 80 0.52 -14.28 -13.68
CA LEU A 80 0.22 -14.12 -15.10
C LEU A 80 -1.07 -13.32 -15.31
N THR A 81 -2.13 -13.62 -14.58
CA THR A 81 -3.41 -12.91 -14.68
C THR A 81 -3.24 -11.43 -14.31
N ASN A 82 -2.54 -11.13 -13.22
CA ASN A 82 -2.28 -9.76 -12.80
C ASN A 82 -1.52 -8.99 -13.89
N THR A 83 -0.49 -9.59 -14.47
CA THR A 83 0.28 -8.97 -15.56
C THR A 83 -0.58 -8.77 -16.81
N LEU A 84 -1.36 -9.78 -17.21
CA LEU A 84 -2.20 -9.73 -18.39
C LEU A 84 -3.35 -8.73 -18.28
N LEU A 85 -3.86 -8.45 -17.09
CA LEU A 85 -4.84 -7.39 -16.89
C LEU A 85 -4.29 -6.04 -17.37
N TYR A 86 -3.11 -5.66 -16.96
CA TYR A 86 -2.48 -4.41 -17.43
C TYR A 86 -2.11 -4.45 -18.90
N TRP A 87 -1.62 -5.58 -19.38
CA TRP A 87 -1.20 -5.73 -20.77
C TRP A 87 -2.38 -5.64 -21.74
N LEU A 88 -3.41 -6.48 -21.55
CA LEU A 88 -4.55 -6.58 -22.46
C LEU A 88 -5.45 -5.34 -22.43
N THR A 89 -5.50 -4.63 -21.32
CA THR A 89 -6.25 -3.38 -21.20
C THR A 89 -5.46 -2.14 -21.67
N GLY A 90 -4.17 -2.29 -21.97
CA GLY A 90 -3.30 -1.18 -22.34
C GLY A 90 -3.05 -0.18 -21.22
N THR A 91 -3.21 -0.59 -19.95
CA THR A 91 -3.14 0.33 -18.80
C THR A 91 -1.80 0.35 -18.08
N ALA A 92 -0.82 -0.45 -18.51
CA ALA A 92 0.49 -0.53 -17.85
C ALA A 92 1.17 0.85 -17.71
N GLY A 93 1.23 1.63 -18.80
CA GLY A 93 1.84 2.96 -18.79
C GLY A 93 1.08 3.99 -17.97
N THR A 94 -0.26 3.90 -17.93
CA THR A 94 -1.08 4.82 -17.12
C THR A 94 -1.05 4.48 -15.63
N SER A 95 -0.93 3.20 -15.27
CA SER A 95 -0.88 2.77 -13.87
C SER A 95 0.34 3.32 -13.14
N ILE A 96 1.51 3.32 -13.77
CA ILE A 96 2.72 3.85 -13.15
C ILE A 96 2.70 5.37 -13.01
N ARG A 97 1.93 6.07 -13.86
CA ARG A 97 1.77 7.52 -13.80
C ARG A 97 1.05 7.97 -12.53
N PHE A 98 0.27 7.10 -11.89
CA PHE A 98 -0.36 7.37 -10.60
C PHE A 98 0.65 7.89 -9.57
N TYR A 99 1.84 7.31 -9.48
CA TYR A 99 2.90 7.72 -8.56
C TYR A 99 3.38 9.15 -8.83
N TYR A 100 3.48 9.52 -10.09
CA TYR A 100 3.88 10.88 -10.48
C TYR A 100 2.83 11.92 -10.06
N GLU A 101 1.56 11.64 -10.30
CA GLU A 101 0.47 12.54 -9.95
C GLU A 101 0.29 12.61 -8.43
N ASP A 102 0.36 11.49 -7.72
CA ASP A 102 0.20 11.42 -6.26
C ASP A 102 1.28 12.24 -5.53
N THR A 103 2.53 12.17 -5.97
CA THR A 103 3.61 12.95 -5.35
C THR A 103 3.49 14.47 -5.55
N ARG A 104 2.65 14.91 -6.48
CA ARG A 104 2.40 16.31 -6.83
C ARG A 104 1.02 16.80 -6.43
N ALA A 105 0.15 15.89 -6.05
CA ALA A 105 -1.19 16.24 -5.60
C ALA A 105 -1.13 17.09 -4.32
N PRO A 106 -1.99 18.12 -4.20
CA PRO A 106 -2.13 18.86 -2.95
C PRO A 106 -2.61 17.91 -1.86
N ARG A 107 -1.99 17.97 -0.69
CA ARG A 107 -2.42 17.15 0.44
C ARG A 107 -3.75 17.66 0.98
N PRO A 108 -4.69 16.77 1.29
CA PRO A 108 -5.87 17.14 2.03
C PRO A 108 -5.47 17.69 3.41
N ALA A 109 -6.32 18.56 3.96
CA ALA A 109 -6.15 18.96 5.34
C ALA A 109 -6.34 17.76 6.27
N TRP A 110 -5.37 17.49 7.10
CA TRP A 110 -5.40 16.43 8.10
C TRP A 110 -5.94 16.92 9.42
N PRO A 111 -6.46 16.03 10.29
CA PRO A 111 -6.74 14.61 10.06
C PRO A 111 -8.03 14.36 9.26
N THR A 112 -8.13 13.20 8.62
CA THR A 112 -9.39 12.77 7.99
C THR A 112 -10.44 12.46 9.06
N THR A 113 -11.71 12.79 8.78
CA THR A 113 -12.83 12.65 9.75
C THR A 113 -13.85 11.58 9.36
N ILE A 114 -13.70 10.95 8.20
CA ILE A 114 -14.56 9.82 7.80
C ILE A 114 -14.24 8.60 8.67
N PRO A 115 -15.24 7.76 9.03
CA PRO A 115 -14.97 6.50 9.70
C PRO A 115 -14.10 5.60 8.83
N ILE A 116 -13.02 5.07 9.41
CA ILE A 116 -12.14 4.12 8.74
C ILE A 116 -11.88 2.90 9.61
N ALA A 117 -11.68 1.76 8.98
CA ALA A 117 -11.13 0.57 9.62
C ALA A 117 -9.77 0.25 9.00
N LEU A 118 -8.81 -0.12 9.84
CA LEU A 118 -7.47 -0.48 9.44
C LEU A 118 -7.22 -1.95 9.78
N ALA A 119 -6.93 -2.74 8.76
CA ALA A 119 -6.49 -4.12 8.86
C ALA A 119 -4.98 -4.17 8.60
N ALA A 120 -4.19 -4.23 9.66
CA ALA A 120 -2.75 -4.28 9.57
C ALA A 120 -2.29 -5.73 9.38
N ALA A 121 -1.45 -5.99 8.38
CA ALA A 121 -0.79 -7.27 8.23
C ALA A 121 0.25 -7.45 9.35
N SER A 122 0.32 -8.66 9.94
CA SER A 122 1.34 -8.97 10.95
C SER A 122 2.69 -9.29 10.35
N ASP A 123 2.70 -9.79 9.13
CA ASP A 123 3.89 -10.27 8.44
C ASP A 123 4.15 -9.50 7.14
N GLY A 124 5.40 -9.50 6.70
CA GLY A 124 5.82 -8.87 5.47
C GLY A 124 6.60 -7.58 5.64
N ASP A 125 6.79 -6.89 4.52
CA ASP A 125 7.69 -5.72 4.42
C ASP A 125 7.13 -4.46 5.09
N PHE A 126 5.86 -4.49 5.53
CA PHE A 126 5.19 -3.31 6.06
C PHE A 126 4.33 -3.65 7.27
N ARG A 127 4.63 -3.00 8.37
CA ARG A 127 3.82 -3.04 9.59
C ARG A 127 3.34 -1.64 9.94
N SER A 128 2.02 -1.48 10.02
CA SER A 128 1.42 -0.19 10.33
C SER A 128 1.64 0.17 11.80
N ILE A 129 1.94 1.43 12.06
CA ILE A 129 2.13 1.98 13.40
C ILE A 129 0.87 2.75 13.79
N ARG A 130 0.15 2.26 14.79
CA ARG A 130 -1.14 2.80 15.25
C ARG A 130 -1.06 4.30 15.58
N ARG A 131 -0.06 4.73 16.28
CA ARG A 131 0.12 6.12 16.71
C ARG A 131 0.23 7.09 15.51
N LEU A 132 0.89 6.66 14.44
CA LEU A 132 1.02 7.47 13.22
C LEU A 132 -0.31 7.53 12.46
N ALA A 133 -1.07 6.43 12.43
CA ALA A 133 -2.40 6.43 11.86
C ALA A 133 -3.37 7.33 12.66
N ASP A 134 -3.32 7.31 13.98
CA ASP A 134 -4.14 8.17 14.84
C ASP A 134 -3.85 9.68 14.64
N ARG A 135 -2.62 10.03 14.25
CA ARG A 135 -2.27 11.41 13.87
C ARG A 135 -2.99 11.85 12.61
N ASP A 136 -3.06 10.96 11.62
CA ASP A 136 -3.55 11.29 10.28
C ASP A 136 -5.06 11.06 10.14
N HIS A 137 -5.68 10.29 11.04
CA HIS A 137 -7.07 9.88 10.96
C HIS A 137 -7.80 10.02 12.30
N ALA A 138 -8.69 11.02 12.42
CA ALA A 138 -9.49 11.23 13.61
C ALA A 138 -10.64 10.22 13.78
N GLY A 139 -10.98 9.47 12.76
CA GLY A 139 -12.15 8.56 12.69
C GLY A 139 -11.79 7.07 12.63
N ILE A 140 -10.72 6.59 13.27
CA ILE A 140 -10.38 5.16 13.27
C ILE A 140 -11.38 4.42 14.15
N ALA A 141 -12.37 3.80 13.52
CA ALA A 141 -13.42 3.03 14.17
C ALA A 141 -12.98 1.59 14.51
N SER A 142 -12.04 1.03 13.78
CA SER A 142 -11.48 -0.30 14.02
C SER A 142 -10.00 -0.34 13.66
N TRP A 143 -9.23 -1.07 14.47
CA TRP A 143 -7.84 -1.42 14.21
C TRP A 143 -7.65 -2.88 14.52
N GLN A 144 -7.33 -3.69 13.53
CA GLN A 144 -7.04 -5.11 13.69
C GLN A 144 -5.67 -5.44 13.13
N VAL A 145 -4.91 -6.24 13.88
CA VAL A 145 -3.71 -6.88 13.37
C VAL A 145 -4.10 -8.28 12.93
N LEU A 146 -3.89 -8.61 11.67
CA LEU A 146 -4.29 -9.88 11.07
C LEU A 146 -3.11 -10.87 11.13
N PRO A 147 -3.14 -11.86 12.05
CA PRO A 147 -2.03 -12.80 12.23
C PRO A 147 -1.82 -13.67 10.98
N GLY A 148 -0.57 -13.86 10.59
CA GLY A 148 -0.20 -14.70 9.44
C GLY A 148 -0.59 -14.13 8.09
N VAL A 149 -1.10 -12.88 8.05
CA VAL A 149 -1.40 -12.19 6.79
C VAL A 149 -0.22 -11.33 6.40
N SER A 150 0.21 -11.45 5.16
CA SER A 150 1.31 -10.68 4.61
C SER A 150 0.91 -9.96 3.34
N GLY A 151 1.39 -8.72 3.21
CA GLY A 151 1.62 -8.04 1.96
C GLY A 151 0.42 -7.53 1.18
N HIS A 152 0.75 -7.06 0.00
CA HIS A 152 -0.11 -6.35 -0.95
C HIS A 152 -1.28 -7.18 -1.48
N TYR A 153 -1.14 -8.49 -1.50
CA TYR A 153 -2.10 -9.41 -2.13
C TYR A 153 -2.91 -10.21 -1.11
N ALA A 154 -3.07 -9.68 0.10
CA ALA A 154 -3.85 -10.31 1.18
C ALA A 154 -5.28 -10.68 0.75
N ALA A 155 -5.90 -9.89 -0.12
CA ALA A 155 -7.22 -10.19 -0.66
C ALA A 155 -7.24 -11.46 -1.54
N HIS A 156 -6.12 -11.83 -2.15
CA HIS A 156 -5.97 -13.07 -2.91
C HIS A 156 -5.52 -14.22 -2.00
N THR A 157 -4.50 -14.01 -1.19
CA THR A 157 -3.88 -15.07 -0.39
C THR A 157 -4.70 -15.44 0.86
N HIS A 158 -5.43 -14.47 1.45
CA HIS A 158 -6.20 -14.63 2.69
C HIS A 158 -7.63 -14.03 2.59
N PRO A 159 -8.42 -14.35 1.53
CA PRO A 159 -9.70 -13.68 1.27
C PRO A 159 -10.70 -13.84 2.43
N GLY A 160 -10.71 -15.02 3.07
CA GLY A 160 -11.62 -15.30 4.19
C GLY A 160 -11.34 -14.45 5.41
N VAL A 161 -10.06 -14.30 5.77
CA VAL A 161 -9.63 -13.48 6.93
C VAL A 161 -9.97 -12.02 6.68
N LEU A 162 -9.62 -11.51 5.50
CA LEU A 162 -9.88 -10.12 5.16
C LEU A 162 -11.39 -9.81 5.07
N ALA A 163 -12.18 -10.69 4.47
CA ALA A 163 -13.64 -10.52 4.40
C ALA A 163 -14.31 -10.56 5.78
N ALA A 164 -13.80 -11.38 6.71
CA ALA A 164 -14.30 -11.46 8.07
C ALA A 164 -14.03 -10.17 8.86
N ASP A 165 -12.94 -9.47 8.58
CA ASP A 165 -12.61 -8.18 9.18
C ASP A 165 -13.42 -7.02 8.56
N ILE A 166 -13.50 -6.98 7.24
CA ILE A 166 -14.18 -5.89 6.50
C ILE A 166 -15.70 -5.86 6.78
N ARG A 167 -16.35 -7.00 6.79
CA ARG A 167 -17.82 -7.08 6.89
C ARG A 167 -18.40 -6.45 8.15
N PRO A 168 -17.92 -6.72 9.37
CA PRO A 168 -18.41 -6.07 10.58
C PRO A 168 -18.31 -4.56 10.54
N PHE A 169 -17.21 -4.01 9.99
CA PHE A 169 -17.04 -2.58 9.87
C PHE A 169 -18.15 -1.94 9.03
N PHE A 170 -18.38 -2.43 7.81
CA PHE A 170 -19.41 -1.86 6.94
C PHE A 170 -20.83 -2.08 7.49
N THR A 171 -21.06 -3.18 8.21
CA THR A 171 -22.37 -3.43 8.87
C THR A 171 -22.62 -2.49 10.04
N SER A 172 -21.57 -2.01 10.71
CA SER A 172 -21.67 -1.09 11.85
C SER A 172 -21.89 0.37 11.46
N LEU A 173 -21.66 0.72 10.20
CA LEU A 173 -21.84 2.10 9.74
C LEU A 173 -23.33 2.48 9.70
N PRO A 174 -23.70 3.70 10.14
CA PRO A 174 -25.08 4.16 10.03
C PRO A 174 -25.55 4.19 8.58
N GLU A 175 -26.79 3.79 8.34
CA GLU A 175 -27.38 3.94 7.00
C GLU A 175 -27.33 5.39 6.57
N ARG A 176 -26.71 5.63 5.40
CA ARG A 176 -26.78 6.97 4.80
C ARG A 176 -28.22 7.23 4.37
N THR A 177 -28.90 8.07 5.08
CA THR A 177 -30.12 8.71 4.52
C THR A 177 -29.69 9.44 3.25
N ARG A 178 -30.08 8.90 2.09
CA ARG A 178 -29.90 9.63 0.83
C ARG A 178 -30.68 10.94 0.93
N PRO A 179 -30.05 12.06 0.57
CA PRO A 179 -30.78 13.35 0.51
C PRO A 179 -31.90 13.29 -0.52
#